data_d01b7e9249eaf252f535be10f3d6724a
#
_entry.id   d01b7e9249eaf252f535be10f3d6724a
#
_cell.length_a   1.000
_cell.length_b   1.000
_cell.length_c   1.000
_cell.angle_alpha   90.00
_cell.angle_beta   90.00
_cell.angle_gamma   90.00
#
_symmetry.space_group_name_H-M   'P 1'
#
loop_
_entity.id
_entity.type
_entity.pdbx_description
1 polymer ?
#
loop_
_entity_poly.entity_id
_entity_poly.type
_entity_poly.pdbx_seq_one_letter_code
_entity_poly.pdbx_strand_id
1 'polypeptide(L)'
;MTRRIVVVGHGMVAARLLDELGRLTADRSESPLHVTVIGDEPHRPYNRLLLSEVIAGRADLGRLTLPAPATSSGMTVRVLRGTRATELDRSRCVVICDDGSEYPYDTVVLATGAAARPPLPGTEPQGVRVLRTIDDCRELLAACSYPRRVTVVGAGLLGVEIACGLAARGADVHLLHRGGQVMDRQLPVEAAKVAAATLADAGIGVLTDAHLESVRYDGERLVGVRLRDGREIPSGLVVASVGVAARTEIAVRAGLPVRTGVLVTDALRSPADPRVAAIGDCAEPPSGCTGLLAPGWAQADQLARELAGRTETQATASARHTSAVVKLKAVGLDVVTIGGDPDPPAQARTVTLSDPEGHRYVRVSVSGQRVVAACCVGAKRVAADLTAAYERQTPVPDDPALLLLDGLPSATVPATDDPTTMPSRATVCRCNGVTKKDVVDAHLAGARDLTEVAAKTRATTGCGGCTEVVCGLLAWMDDVSPAKDVARPKHSRNDPGNIALVASSTTDKEIS
;
A
#
# COMPACT_ATOMS: atom_id res chain seq x y z
N MET A 1 3.88 17.79 33.60
CA MET A 1 3.95 16.32 33.83
C MET A 1 4.19 15.63 32.51
N THR A 2 5.12 14.71 32.45
CA THR A 2 5.46 13.92 31.27
C THR A 2 4.32 12.93 30.95
N ARG A 3 3.78 12.95 29.73
CA ARG A 3 2.70 12.06 29.30
C ARG A 3 3.28 10.81 28.62
N ARG A 4 2.90 9.62 29.10
CA ARG A 4 3.36 8.32 28.57
C ARG A 4 2.33 7.77 27.59
N ILE A 5 2.77 7.51 26.38
CA ILE A 5 1.95 6.91 25.32
C ILE A 5 2.56 5.54 24.97
N VAL A 6 1.76 4.50 25.00
CA VAL A 6 2.15 3.17 24.49
C VAL A 6 1.40 2.90 23.20
N VAL A 7 2.13 2.61 22.12
CA VAL A 7 1.57 2.24 20.81
C VAL A 7 1.80 0.75 20.59
N VAL A 8 0.74 -0.02 20.47
CA VAL A 8 0.79 -1.46 20.20
C VAL A 8 0.59 -1.71 18.71
N GLY A 9 1.66 -2.13 18.03
CA GLY A 9 1.79 -2.27 16.59
C GLY A 9 2.74 -1.24 15.99
N HIS A 10 3.59 -1.67 15.04
CA HIS A 10 4.60 -0.82 14.40
C HIS A 10 4.48 -0.88 12.87
N GLY A 11 3.24 -0.86 12.35
CA GLY A 11 2.96 -0.83 10.91
C GLY A 11 2.89 0.59 10.34
N MET A 12 2.37 0.71 9.10
CA MET A 12 2.29 1.97 8.35
C MET A 12 1.49 3.07 9.06
N VAL A 13 0.40 2.72 9.75
CA VAL A 13 -0.47 3.68 10.44
C VAL A 13 0.20 4.19 11.73
N ALA A 14 0.85 3.29 12.48
CA ALA A 14 1.65 3.69 13.65
C ALA A 14 2.84 4.57 13.25
N ALA A 15 3.54 4.25 12.16
CA ALA A 15 4.62 5.08 11.64
C ALA A 15 4.13 6.50 11.27
N ARG A 16 2.93 6.61 10.67
CA ARG A 16 2.29 7.89 10.38
C ARG A 16 1.98 8.68 11.65
N LEU A 17 1.43 8.03 12.66
CA LEU A 17 1.15 8.63 13.96
C LEU A 17 2.42 9.20 14.60
N LEU A 18 3.50 8.44 14.62
CA LEU A 18 4.78 8.86 15.20
C LEU A 18 5.39 10.05 14.46
N ASP A 19 5.37 10.00 13.13
CA ASP A 19 5.90 11.09 12.30
C ASP A 19 5.09 12.38 12.50
N GLU A 20 3.76 12.29 12.56
CA GLU A 20 2.91 13.45 12.81
C GLU A 20 3.06 14.01 14.22
N LEU A 21 3.15 13.14 15.24
CA LEU A 21 3.46 13.56 16.60
C LEU A 21 4.80 14.30 16.68
N GLY A 22 5.85 13.78 16.03
CA GLY A 22 7.15 14.41 15.98
C GLY A 22 7.09 15.83 15.39
N ARG A 23 6.34 16.00 14.28
CA ARG A 23 6.14 17.32 13.64
C ARG A 23 5.36 18.30 14.53
N LEU A 24 4.29 17.82 15.17
CA LEU A 24 3.41 18.64 15.99
C LEU A 24 4.01 19.03 17.35
N THR A 25 5.02 18.31 17.82
CA THR A 25 5.68 18.52 19.11
C THR A 25 7.07 19.15 18.99
N ALA A 26 7.49 19.56 17.80
CA ALA A 26 8.82 20.11 17.55
C ALA A 26 9.17 21.29 18.48
N ASP A 27 8.19 22.13 18.81
CA ASP A 27 8.35 23.34 19.63
C ASP A 27 8.02 23.13 21.13
N ARG A 28 7.77 21.88 21.56
CA ARG A 28 7.35 21.55 22.93
C ARG A 28 8.52 21.13 23.81
N SER A 29 9.23 22.06 24.42
CA SER A 29 10.31 21.75 25.38
C SER A 29 9.81 21.49 26.82
N GLU A 30 8.65 22.05 27.21
CA GLU A 30 8.22 22.04 28.62
C GLU A 30 7.43 20.81 29.08
N SER A 31 6.88 20.02 28.15
CA SER A 31 6.09 18.81 28.46
C SER A 31 6.29 17.73 27.38
N PRO A 32 7.44 17.04 27.38
CA PRO A 32 7.75 16.04 26.37
C PRO A 32 6.81 14.85 26.45
N LEU A 33 6.47 14.28 25.28
CA LEU A 33 5.79 13.01 25.18
C LEU A 33 6.81 11.87 25.26
N HIS A 34 6.53 10.87 26.08
CA HIS A 34 7.29 9.62 26.09
C HIS A 34 6.47 8.54 25.36
N VAL A 35 6.91 8.15 24.18
CA VAL A 35 6.22 7.18 23.34
C VAL A 35 7.00 5.88 23.34
N THR A 36 6.37 4.79 23.82
CA THR A 36 6.89 3.41 23.67
C THR A 36 6.08 2.72 22.58
N VAL A 37 6.78 2.19 21.58
CA VAL A 37 6.18 1.45 20.47
C VAL A 37 6.54 -0.01 20.58
N ILE A 38 5.54 -0.89 20.58
CA ILE A 38 5.70 -2.34 20.71
C ILE A 38 5.27 -2.97 19.39
N GLY A 39 6.21 -3.61 18.67
CA GLY A 39 5.97 -4.25 17.39
C GLY A 39 6.35 -5.73 17.40
N ASP A 40 5.44 -6.60 17.03
CA ASP A 40 5.65 -8.05 16.96
C ASP A 40 6.57 -8.49 15.81
N GLU A 41 6.64 -7.71 14.73
CA GLU A 41 7.59 -7.93 13.65
C GLU A 41 8.99 -7.39 14.01
N PRO A 42 10.09 -8.11 13.68
CA PRO A 42 11.46 -7.66 13.95
C PRO A 42 11.90 -6.53 13.00
N HIS A 43 11.11 -6.24 11.99
CA HIS A 43 11.39 -5.29 10.93
C HIS A 43 11.11 -3.84 11.34
N ARG A 44 11.80 -2.88 10.69
CA ARG A 44 11.37 -1.49 10.68
C ARG A 44 10.01 -1.38 9.98
N PRO A 45 9.19 -0.35 10.26
CA PRO A 45 7.97 -0.14 9.50
C PRO A 45 8.29 -0.04 8.01
N TYR A 46 7.48 -0.68 7.21
CA TYR A 46 7.66 -0.78 5.76
C TYR A 46 6.33 -0.64 5.02
N ASN A 47 6.43 -0.28 3.74
CA ASN A 47 5.29 -0.14 2.87
C ASN A 47 4.78 -1.52 2.39
N ARG A 48 3.83 -2.10 3.14
CA ARG A 48 3.29 -3.42 2.80
C ARG A 48 2.35 -3.42 1.58
N LEU A 49 1.94 -2.24 1.07
CA LEU A 49 1.19 -2.16 -0.18
C LEU A 49 2.04 -2.54 -1.40
N LEU A 50 3.37 -2.48 -1.26
CA LEU A 50 4.31 -2.80 -2.34
C LEU A 50 4.82 -4.24 -2.30
N LEU A 51 4.32 -5.09 -1.39
CA LEU A 51 4.71 -6.50 -1.35
C LEU A 51 4.31 -7.23 -2.63
N SER A 52 3.15 -6.90 -3.23
CA SER A 52 2.76 -7.45 -4.54
C SER A 52 3.69 -7.00 -5.67
N GLU A 53 4.27 -5.79 -5.59
CA GLU A 53 5.29 -5.30 -6.53
C GLU A 53 6.61 -6.09 -6.42
N VAL A 54 6.96 -6.50 -5.19
CA VAL A 54 8.13 -7.38 -4.97
C VAL A 54 7.88 -8.77 -5.55
N ILE A 55 6.67 -9.34 -5.36
CA ILE A 55 6.28 -10.59 -6.02
C ILE A 55 6.36 -10.45 -7.54
N ALA A 56 5.94 -9.32 -8.10
CA ALA A 56 6.03 -9.03 -9.53
C ALA A 56 7.46 -8.73 -10.03
N GLY A 57 8.46 -8.64 -9.15
CA GLY A 57 9.84 -8.29 -9.51
C GLY A 57 10.06 -6.82 -9.87
N ARG A 58 9.10 -5.94 -9.56
CA ARG A 58 9.15 -4.49 -9.85
C ARG A 58 9.62 -3.64 -8.67
N ALA A 59 9.73 -4.24 -7.49
CA ALA A 59 10.28 -3.59 -6.30
C ALA A 59 11.25 -4.51 -5.56
N ASP A 60 12.13 -3.90 -4.77
CA ASP A 60 13.07 -4.59 -3.88
C ASP A 60 12.59 -4.48 -2.43
N LEU A 61 12.69 -5.57 -1.66
CA LEU A 61 12.32 -5.60 -0.23
C LEU A 61 13.07 -4.54 0.58
N GLY A 62 14.33 -4.28 0.26
CA GLY A 62 15.15 -3.27 0.96
C GLY A 62 14.61 -1.85 0.81
N ARG A 63 13.91 -1.56 -0.28
CA ARG A 63 13.33 -0.24 -0.56
C ARG A 63 11.95 -0.01 0.05
N LEU A 64 11.36 -1.02 0.69
CA LEU A 64 10.05 -0.89 1.30
C LEU A 64 10.08 -0.17 2.66
N THR A 65 11.24 -0.05 3.30
CA THR A 65 11.38 0.57 4.62
C THR A 65 10.90 2.02 4.59
N LEU A 66 10.02 2.36 5.53
CA LEU A 66 9.55 3.73 5.68
C LEU A 66 10.63 4.59 6.36
N PRO A 67 10.68 5.90 6.08
CA PRO A 67 11.54 6.83 6.79
C PRO A 67 11.34 6.75 8.30
N ALA A 68 12.38 7.06 9.05
CA ALA A 68 12.26 7.24 10.49
C ALA A 68 11.30 8.41 10.80
N PRO A 69 10.57 8.36 11.92
CA PRO A 69 9.69 9.46 12.30
C PRO A 69 10.51 10.73 12.53
N ALA A 70 9.87 11.89 12.35
CA ALA A 70 10.47 13.17 12.66
C ALA A 70 10.91 13.20 14.13
N THR A 71 12.17 13.55 14.37
CA THR A 71 12.70 13.76 15.72
C THR A 71 12.34 15.16 16.20
N SER A 72 11.97 15.29 17.47
CA SER A 72 11.69 16.59 18.08
C SER A 72 12.15 16.63 19.54
N SER A 73 12.44 17.81 20.05
CA SER A 73 12.73 18.01 21.47
C SER A 73 11.54 17.71 22.38
N GLY A 74 10.32 17.79 21.82
CA GLY A 74 9.07 17.53 22.53
C GLY A 74 8.63 16.07 22.57
N MET A 75 9.39 15.13 21.99
CA MET A 75 9.02 13.71 21.96
C MET A 75 10.24 12.79 22.05
N THR A 76 10.19 11.85 22.98
CA THR A 76 11.12 10.72 23.02
C THR A 76 10.42 9.45 22.55
N VAL A 77 11.04 8.67 21.66
CA VAL A 77 10.48 7.43 21.13
C VAL A 77 11.39 6.27 21.47
N ARG A 78 10.83 5.25 22.17
CA ARG A 78 11.45 3.96 22.39
C ARG A 78 10.71 2.92 21.53
N VAL A 79 11.43 2.19 20.69
CA VAL A 79 10.84 1.15 19.82
C VAL A 79 11.34 -0.22 20.23
N LEU A 80 10.41 -1.12 20.53
CA LEU A 80 10.63 -2.54 20.80
C LEU A 80 10.16 -3.32 19.57
N ARG A 81 11.08 -3.96 18.88
CA ARG A 81 10.81 -4.78 17.69
C ARG A 81 10.98 -6.24 18.02
N GLY A 82 10.15 -7.10 17.42
CA GLY A 82 10.11 -8.52 17.74
C GLY A 82 9.57 -8.79 19.16
N THR A 83 8.82 -7.83 19.71
CA THR A 83 8.19 -7.93 21.05
C THR A 83 6.68 -7.87 20.85
N ARG A 84 5.97 -8.83 21.43
CA ARG A 84 4.51 -8.92 21.30
C ARG A 84 3.81 -8.46 22.57
N ALA A 85 2.93 -7.49 22.47
CA ALA A 85 2.00 -7.16 23.55
C ALA A 85 0.95 -8.29 23.68
N THR A 86 0.89 -8.92 24.84
CA THR A 86 0.02 -10.06 25.12
C THR A 86 -1.20 -9.69 25.94
N GLU A 87 -1.10 -8.66 26.80
CA GLU A 87 -2.16 -8.26 27.70
C GLU A 87 -2.21 -6.73 27.84
N LEU A 88 -3.42 -6.21 28.03
CA LEU A 88 -3.69 -4.81 28.38
C LEU A 88 -4.42 -4.78 29.72
N ASP A 89 -3.70 -4.54 30.80
CA ASP A 89 -4.29 -4.33 32.14
C ASP A 89 -4.76 -2.86 32.27
N ARG A 90 -6.05 -2.66 32.07
CA ARG A 90 -6.69 -1.35 32.14
C ARG A 90 -6.79 -0.80 33.55
N SER A 91 -6.82 -1.68 34.57
CA SER A 91 -6.91 -1.30 35.98
C SER A 91 -5.59 -0.70 36.47
N ARG A 92 -4.46 -1.29 36.07
CA ARG A 92 -3.10 -0.85 36.40
C ARG A 92 -2.56 0.15 35.37
N CYS A 93 -3.25 0.35 34.25
CA CYS A 93 -2.78 1.16 33.10
C CYS A 93 -1.40 0.67 32.59
N VAL A 94 -1.28 -0.63 32.30
CA VAL A 94 -0.05 -1.28 31.88
C VAL A 94 -0.30 -2.16 30.66
N VAL A 95 0.64 -2.14 29.70
CA VAL A 95 0.74 -3.14 28.62
C VAL A 95 1.78 -4.16 29.00
N ILE A 96 1.45 -5.45 28.95
CA ILE A 96 2.33 -6.57 29.26
C ILE A 96 2.74 -7.25 27.97
N CYS A 97 4.02 -7.59 27.85
CA CYS A 97 4.60 -8.24 26.68
C CYS A 97 4.88 -9.73 26.93
N ASP A 98 5.17 -10.46 25.86
CA ASP A 98 5.49 -11.90 25.86
C ASP A 98 6.77 -12.25 26.63
N ASP A 99 7.70 -11.31 26.81
CA ASP A 99 8.90 -11.43 27.64
C ASP A 99 8.66 -11.08 29.12
N GLY A 100 7.41 -10.81 29.52
CA GLY A 100 7.01 -10.40 30.86
C GLY A 100 7.28 -8.94 31.19
N SER A 101 7.82 -8.14 30.27
CA SER A 101 8.03 -6.70 30.51
C SER A 101 6.72 -5.95 30.57
N GLU A 102 6.66 -4.91 31.41
CA GLU A 102 5.49 -4.08 31.64
C GLU A 102 5.75 -2.61 31.24
N TYR A 103 4.81 -2.02 30.52
CA TYR A 103 4.90 -0.63 30.03
C TYR A 103 3.71 0.19 30.51
N PRO A 104 3.89 1.04 31.53
CA PRO A 104 2.82 1.90 32.05
C PRO A 104 2.47 3.00 31.05
N TYR A 105 1.17 3.33 30.95
CA TYR A 105 0.66 4.34 30.04
C TYR A 105 -0.32 5.30 30.69
N ASP A 106 -0.38 6.51 30.16
CA ASP A 106 -1.46 7.48 30.35
C ASP A 106 -2.46 7.41 29.17
N THR A 107 -1.94 7.00 28.01
CA THR A 107 -2.75 6.63 26.82
C THR A 107 -2.13 5.42 26.14
N VAL A 108 -2.95 4.42 25.78
CA VAL A 108 -2.54 3.33 24.88
C VAL A 108 -3.24 3.45 23.53
N VAL A 109 -2.50 3.21 22.44
CA VAL A 109 -3.00 3.24 21.07
C VAL A 109 -2.85 1.85 20.47
N LEU A 110 -3.96 1.19 20.18
CA LEU A 110 -3.97 -0.07 19.45
C LEU A 110 -3.85 0.23 17.95
N ALA A 111 -2.73 -0.17 17.35
CA ALA A 111 -2.44 -0.06 15.92
C ALA A 111 -2.00 -1.43 15.37
N THR A 112 -2.62 -2.50 15.88
CA THR A 112 -2.28 -3.90 15.64
C THR A 112 -2.56 -4.36 14.20
N GLY A 113 -3.34 -3.59 13.45
CA GLY A 113 -3.65 -3.87 12.07
C GLY A 113 -4.55 -5.09 11.88
N ALA A 114 -4.29 -5.88 10.82
CA ALA A 114 -5.07 -7.06 10.49
C ALA A 114 -4.15 -8.21 10.06
N ALA A 115 -4.61 -9.45 10.26
CA ALA A 115 -3.98 -10.69 9.80
C ALA A 115 -4.67 -11.19 8.52
N ALA A 116 -3.93 -11.89 7.66
CA ALA A 116 -4.53 -12.61 6.54
C ALA A 116 -5.45 -13.72 7.06
N ARG A 117 -6.60 -13.90 6.39
CA ARG A 117 -7.51 -15.02 6.70
C ARG A 117 -6.98 -16.31 6.07
N PRO A 118 -7.04 -17.45 6.76
CA PRO A 118 -6.77 -18.73 6.14
C PRO A 118 -7.83 -19.03 5.07
N PRO A 119 -7.48 -19.81 4.03
CA PRO A 119 -8.42 -20.13 2.94
C PRO A 119 -9.57 -21.03 3.40
N LEU A 120 -9.34 -21.81 4.44
CA LEU A 120 -10.32 -22.69 5.08
C LEU A 120 -10.37 -22.39 6.58
N PRO A 121 -11.56 -22.27 7.17
CA PRO A 121 -11.72 -21.99 8.60
C PRO A 121 -11.09 -23.08 9.46
N GLY A 122 -10.37 -22.68 10.50
CA GLY A 122 -9.83 -23.58 11.53
C GLY A 122 -8.62 -24.41 11.10
N THR A 123 -8.05 -24.18 9.91
CA THR A 123 -6.86 -24.90 9.42
C THR A 123 -5.78 -23.91 8.97
N GLU A 124 -4.53 -24.24 9.29
CA GLU A 124 -3.35 -23.73 8.60
C GLU A 124 -2.79 -24.88 7.75
N PRO A 125 -3.30 -25.08 6.52
CA PRO A 125 -2.89 -26.21 5.71
C PRO A 125 -1.42 -26.08 5.34
N GLN A 126 -0.67 -27.15 5.55
CA GLN A 126 0.75 -27.21 5.18
C GLN A 126 0.94 -26.89 3.69
N GLY A 127 1.90 -26.02 3.34
CA GLY A 127 2.13 -25.61 1.95
C GLY A 127 1.19 -24.54 1.40
N VAL A 128 0.24 -24.04 2.20
CA VAL A 128 -0.52 -22.82 1.88
C VAL A 128 0.26 -21.61 2.35
N ARG A 129 0.31 -20.58 1.51
CA ARG A 129 0.98 -19.30 1.80
C ARG A 129 -0.03 -18.16 1.76
N VAL A 130 0.31 -17.08 2.42
CA VAL A 130 -0.40 -15.79 2.38
C VAL A 130 0.58 -14.69 1.96
N LEU A 131 0.09 -13.48 1.72
CA LEU A 131 0.93 -12.31 1.49
C LEU A 131 0.42 -11.15 2.35
N ARG A 132 1.05 -10.94 3.49
CA ARG A 132 0.72 -9.83 4.41
C ARG A 132 1.97 -9.17 4.99
N THR A 133 3.03 -9.93 5.24
CA THR A 133 4.29 -9.49 5.86
C THR A 133 5.46 -9.62 4.90
N ILE A 134 6.60 -9.02 5.25
CA ILE A 134 7.88 -9.23 4.52
C ILE A 134 8.28 -10.71 4.54
N ASP A 135 8.05 -11.39 5.67
CA ASP A 135 8.44 -12.78 5.81
C ASP A 135 7.54 -13.69 4.97
N ASP A 136 6.21 -13.42 4.90
CA ASP A 136 5.33 -14.09 3.93
C ASP A 136 5.83 -13.89 2.48
N CYS A 137 6.27 -12.68 2.15
CA CYS A 137 6.79 -12.36 0.81
C CYS A 137 8.07 -13.17 0.50
N ARG A 138 8.98 -13.29 1.46
CA ARG A 138 10.21 -14.09 1.32
C ARG A 138 9.90 -15.58 1.17
N GLU A 139 8.98 -16.10 1.98
CA GLU A 139 8.55 -17.50 1.90
C GLU A 139 7.86 -17.79 0.56
N LEU A 140 7.01 -16.88 0.08
CA LEU A 140 6.33 -17.04 -1.20
C LEU A 140 7.33 -17.01 -2.35
N LEU A 141 8.29 -16.09 -2.36
CA LEU A 141 9.35 -16.02 -3.37
C LEU A 141 10.23 -17.28 -3.36
N ALA A 142 10.61 -17.77 -2.17
CA ALA A 142 11.38 -19.01 -2.04
C ALA A 142 10.60 -20.22 -2.57
N ALA A 143 9.29 -20.30 -2.29
CA ALA A 143 8.42 -21.36 -2.81
C ALA A 143 8.23 -21.32 -4.33
N CYS A 144 8.40 -20.14 -4.96
CA CYS A 144 8.24 -19.91 -6.40
C CYS A 144 9.56 -19.95 -7.18
N SER A 145 10.69 -20.39 -6.59
CA SER A 145 12.02 -20.41 -7.23
C SER A 145 12.13 -21.37 -8.42
N TYR A 146 11.12 -22.22 -8.66
CA TYR A 146 11.03 -23.13 -9.82
C TYR A 146 9.68 -22.93 -10.51
N PRO A 147 9.57 -23.17 -11.83
CA PRO A 147 8.31 -23.17 -12.54
C PRO A 147 7.34 -24.13 -11.85
N ARG A 148 6.30 -23.60 -11.26
CA ARG A 148 5.30 -24.37 -10.50
C ARG A 148 3.91 -24.01 -10.97
N ARG A 149 3.04 -24.98 -10.87
CA ARG A 149 1.61 -24.72 -10.92
C ARG A 149 1.17 -24.15 -9.58
N VAL A 150 0.61 -22.94 -9.63
CA VAL A 150 0.21 -22.18 -8.44
C VAL A 150 -1.29 -21.91 -8.48
N THR A 151 -1.97 -22.16 -7.38
CA THR A 151 -3.38 -21.79 -7.21
C THR A 151 -3.48 -20.61 -6.26
N VAL A 152 -3.97 -19.47 -6.78
CA VAL A 152 -4.32 -18.30 -5.97
C VAL A 152 -5.79 -18.36 -5.62
N VAL A 153 -6.13 -18.35 -4.33
CA VAL A 153 -7.51 -18.42 -3.84
C VAL A 153 -7.97 -17.04 -3.41
N GLY A 154 -8.94 -16.48 -4.16
CA GLY A 154 -9.48 -15.13 -3.99
C GLY A 154 -9.05 -14.18 -5.08
N ALA A 155 -9.98 -13.74 -5.93
CA ALA A 155 -9.74 -12.80 -7.03
C ALA A 155 -10.16 -11.35 -6.68
N GLY A 156 -9.91 -10.92 -5.43
CA GLY A 156 -9.90 -9.50 -5.06
C GLY A 156 -8.62 -8.81 -5.54
N LEU A 157 -8.46 -7.51 -5.25
CA LEU A 157 -7.30 -6.70 -5.68
C LEU A 157 -5.95 -7.41 -5.47
N LEU A 158 -5.65 -7.81 -4.23
CA LEU A 158 -4.37 -8.44 -3.89
C LEU A 158 -4.20 -9.80 -4.58
N GLY A 159 -5.26 -10.60 -4.70
CA GLY A 159 -5.18 -11.92 -5.37
C GLY A 159 -4.86 -11.78 -6.86
N VAL A 160 -5.46 -10.80 -7.54
CA VAL A 160 -5.16 -10.48 -8.94
C VAL A 160 -3.72 -9.96 -9.06
N GLU A 161 -3.26 -9.07 -8.16
CA GLU A 161 -1.86 -8.58 -8.15
C GLU A 161 -0.86 -9.73 -8.00
N ILE A 162 -1.13 -10.68 -7.07
CA ILE A 162 -0.29 -11.86 -6.84
C ILE A 162 -0.30 -12.76 -8.09
N ALA A 163 -1.48 -13.06 -8.64
CA ALA A 163 -1.61 -13.93 -9.81
C ALA A 163 -0.82 -13.38 -11.01
N CYS A 164 -0.99 -12.09 -11.32
CA CYS A 164 -0.25 -11.41 -12.38
C CYS A 164 1.26 -11.41 -12.12
N GLY A 165 1.66 -11.15 -10.87
CA GLY A 165 3.08 -11.12 -10.48
C GLY A 165 3.75 -12.49 -10.62
N LEU A 166 3.06 -13.57 -10.24
CA LEU A 166 3.56 -14.94 -10.37
C LEU A 166 3.59 -15.40 -11.82
N ALA A 167 2.56 -15.09 -12.60
CA ALA A 167 2.52 -15.39 -14.04
C ALA A 167 3.66 -14.68 -14.79
N ALA A 168 3.94 -13.42 -14.47
CA ALA A 168 5.07 -12.67 -15.03
C ALA A 168 6.44 -13.28 -14.69
N ARG A 169 6.53 -14.13 -13.66
CA ARG A 169 7.72 -14.93 -13.30
C ARG A 169 7.73 -16.32 -13.94
N GLY A 170 6.75 -16.63 -14.80
CA GLY A 170 6.66 -17.90 -15.51
C GLY A 170 5.95 -19.01 -14.73
N ALA A 171 5.23 -18.72 -13.66
CA ALA A 171 4.37 -19.71 -13.01
C ALA A 171 3.12 -20.00 -13.84
N ASP A 172 2.66 -21.26 -13.84
CA ASP A 172 1.34 -21.67 -14.36
C ASP A 172 0.29 -21.36 -13.26
N VAL A 173 -0.51 -20.30 -13.45
CA VAL A 173 -1.36 -19.74 -12.41
C VAL A 173 -2.84 -20.02 -12.66
N HIS A 174 -3.50 -20.61 -11.65
CA HIS A 174 -4.95 -20.67 -11.54
C HIS A 174 -5.45 -19.72 -10.46
N LEU A 175 -6.35 -18.80 -10.84
CA LEU A 175 -6.97 -17.83 -9.94
C LEU A 175 -8.41 -18.26 -9.64
N LEU A 176 -8.66 -18.72 -8.43
CA LEU A 176 -9.97 -19.18 -7.97
C LEU A 176 -10.72 -18.08 -7.26
N HIS A 177 -12.01 -17.92 -7.57
CA HIS A 177 -12.87 -16.99 -6.88
C HIS A 177 -14.23 -17.61 -6.56
N ARG A 178 -14.70 -17.41 -5.33
CA ARG A 178 -16.01 -17.92 -4.91
C ARG A 178 -17.20 -17.14 -5.51
N GLY A 179 -16.99 -15.87 -5.89
CA GLY A 179 -18.00 -15.03 -6.55
C GLY A 179 -18.03 -15.28 -8.06
N GLY A 180 -19.07 -14.80 -8.71
CA GLY A 180 -19.29 -14.98 -10.14
C GLY A 180 -18.39 -14.13 -11.05
N GLN A 181 -17.55 -13.26 -10.50
CA GLN A 181 -16.65 -12.39 -11.28
C GLN A 181 -15.40 -11.98 -10.48
N VAL A 182 -14.33 -11.64 -11.17
CA VAL A 182 -13.12 -11.06 -10.54
C VAL A 182 -13.41 -9.67 -10.00
N MET A 183 -12.78 -9.32 -8.86
CA MET A 183 -12.88 -7.99 -8.23
C MET A 183 -14.34 -7.53 -8.05
N ASP A 184 -15.20 -8.44 -7.59
CA ASP A 184 -16.66 -8.27 -7.43
C ASP A 184 -17.08 -7.05 -6.59
N ARG A 185 -16.21 -6.57 -5.72
CA ARG A 185 -16.43 -5.37 -4.90
C ARG A 185 -16.01 -4.06 -5.60
N GLN A 186 -15.25 -4.12 -6.65
CA GLN A 186 -14.67 -2.95 -7.33
C GLN A 186 -15.20 -2.77 -8.74
N LEU A 187 -15.51 -3.85 -9.44
CA LEU A 187 -15.85 -3.80 -10.85
C LEU A 187 -17.32 -4.12 -11.11
N PRO A 188 -17.97 -3.36 -11.98
CA PRO A 188 -19.23 -3.81 -12.60
C PRO A 188 -18.99 -5.02 -13.50
N VAL A 189 -20.04 -5.79 -13.76
CA VAL A 189 -19.98 -7.05 -14.48
C VAL A 189 -19.22 -6.96 -15.81
N GLU A 190 -19.51 -5.93 -16.61
CA GLU A 190 -18.88 -5.77 -17.93
C GLU A 190 -17.38 -5.45 -17.83
N ALA A 191 -16.97 -4.63 -16.86
CA ALA A 191 -15.56 -4.35 -16.59
C ALA A 191 -14.83 -5.61 -16.10
N ALA A 192 -15.49 -6.42 -15.26
CA ALA A 192 -14.92 -7.68 -14.77
C ALA A 192 -14.71 -8.70 -15.88
N LYS A 193 -15.60 -8.75 -16.91
CA LYS A 193 -15.41 -9.59 -18.11
C LYS A 193 -14.16 -9.17 -18.87
N VAL A 194 -13.97 -7.88 -19.09
CA VAL A 194 -12.76 -7.34 -19.77
C VAL A 194 -11.50 -7.68 -18.96
N ALA A 195 -11.54 -7.49 -17.63
CA ALA A 195 -10.41 -7.83 -16.76
C ALA A 195 -10.10 -9.34 -16.81
N ALA A 196 -11.12 -10.20 -16.79
CA ALA A 196 -10.95 -11.65 -16.88
C ALA A 196 -10.37 -12.10 -18.23
N ALA A 197 -10.80 -11.48 -19.35
CA ALA A 197 -10.22 -11.73 -20.66
C ALA A 197 -8.73 -11.35 -20.70
N THR A 198 -8.37 -10.16 -20.17
CA THR A 198 -6.97 -9.74 -20.08
C THR A 198 -6.12 -10.70 -19.24
N LEU A 199 -6.67 -11.23 -18.13
CA LEU A 199 -5.98 -12.24 -17.31
C LEU A 199 -5.80 -13.56 -18.07
N ALA A 200 -6.80 -13.99 -18.83
CA ALA A 200 -6.73 -15.21 -19.64
C ALA A 200 -5.65 -15.10 -20.74
N ASP A 201 -5.55 -13.95 -21.40
CA ASP A 201 -4.51 -13.69 -22.42
C ASP A 201 -3.11 -13.61 -21.79
N ALA A 202 -3.01 -13.23 -20.52
CA ALA A 202 -1.77 -13.32 -19.75
C ALA A 202 -1.43 -14.76 -19.29
N GLY A 203 -2.21 -15.76 -19.71
CA GLY A 203 -2.01 -17.17 -19.37
C GLY A 203 -2.50 -17.56 -17.96
N ILE A 204 -3.34 -16.74 -17.33
CA ILE A 204 -3.89 -17.02 -16.00
C ILE A 204 -5.26 -17.71 -16.16
N GLY A 205 -5.37 -18.95 -15.67
CA GLY A 205 -6.63 -19.69 -15.63
C GLY A 205 -7.58 -19.13 -14.58
N VAL A 206 -8.58 -18.34 -14.98
CA VAL A 206 -9.57 -17.75 -14.06
C VAL A 206 -10.75 -18.69 -13.87
N LEU A 207 -11.06 -19.06 -12.63
CA LEU A 207 -12.21 -19.86 -12.25
C LEU A 207 -13.08 -19.09 -11.25
N THR A 208 -14.23 -18.63 -11.70
CA THR A 208 -15.29 -18.02 -10.85
C THR A 208 -16.27 -19.09 -10.37
N ASP A 209 -17.12 -18.74 -9.40
CA ASP A 209 -18.04 -19.67 -8.70
C ASP A 209 -17.31 -20.90 -8.16
N ALA A 210 -16.01 -20.73 -7.86
CA ALA A 210 -15.12 -21.80 -7.44
C ALA A 210 -14.95 -21.79 -5.92
N HIS A 211 -15.71 -22.64 -5.25
CA HIS A 211 -15.66 -22.77 -3.80
C HIS A 211 -14.63 -23.81 -3.38
N LEU A 212 -13.54 -23.38 -2.74
CA LEU A 212 -12.55 -24.29 -2.18
C LEU A 212 -13.19 -25.19 -1.10
N GLU A 213 -13.02 -26.51 -1.23
CA GLU A 213 -13.45 -27.49 -0.24
C GLU A 213 -12.29 -27.96 0.61
N SER A 214 -11.17 -28.35 -0.03
CA SER A 214 -10.00 -28.89 0.66
C SER A 214 -8.72 -28.68 -0.13
N VAL A 215 -7.59 -28.77 0.57
CA VAL A 215 -6.25 -28.88 0.00
C VAL A 215 -5.87 -30.36 -0.03
N ARG A 216 -5.28 -30.82 -1.16
CA ARG A 216 -4.92 -32.22 -1.36
C ARG A 216 -3.43 -32.43 -1.19
N TYR A 217 -3.10 -33.55 -0.55
CA TYR A 217 -1.72 -33.97 -0.28
C TYR A 217 -1.47 -35.39 -0.78
N ASP A 218 -0.23 -35.61 -1.19
CA ASP A 218 0.38 -36.94 -1.35
C ASP A 218 1.51 -37.04 -0.33
N GLY A 219 1.25 -37.79 0.74
CA GLY A 219 2.05 -37.70 1.95
C GLY A 219 2.02 -36.28 2.54
N GLU A 220 3.19 -35.67 2.71
CA GLU A 220 3.33 -34.26 3.17
C GLU A 220 3.33 -33.25 2.02
N ARG A 221 3.36 -33.71 0.78
CA ARG A 221 3.47 -32.85 -0.41
C ARG A 221 2.10 -32.39 -0.87
N LEU A 222 1.92 -31.07 -0.96
CA LEU A 222 0.74 -30.46 -1.60
C LEU A 222 0.72 -30.79 -3.10
N VAL A 223 -0.37 -31.39 -3.58
CA VAL A 223 -0.55 -31.81 -4.97
C VAL A 223 -1.72 -31.10 -5.69
N GLY A 224 -2.58 -30.41 -4.95
CA GLY A 224 -3.68 -29.69 -5.56
C GLY A 224 -4.72 -29.19 -4.55
N VAL A 225 -5.82 -28.71 -5.11
CA VAL A 225 -7.02 -28.31 -4.37
C VAL A 225 -8.25 -29.00 -4.94
N ARG A 226 -9.25 -29.23 -4.09
CA ARG A 226 -10.56 -29.74 -4.47
C ARG A 226 -11.61 -28.68 -4.26
N LEU A 227 -12.49 -28.52 -5.23
CA LEU A 227 -13.63 -27.61 -5.16
C LEU A 227 -14.88 -28.38 -4.71
N ARG A 228 -15.87 -27.66 -4.18
CA ARG A 228 -17.15 -28.26 -3.72
C ARG A 228 -17.96 -28.92 -4.80
N ASP A 229 -17.77 -28.54 -6.06
CA ASP A 229 -18.42 -29.14 -7.23
C ASP A 229 -17.70 -30.40 -7.73
N GLY A 230 -16.67 -30.85 -7.02
CA GLY A 230 -15.89 -32.04 -7.32
C GLY A 230 -14.71 -31.82 -8.26
N ARG A 231 -14.55 -30.65 -8.88
CA ARG A 231 -13.37 -30.36 -9.70
C ARG A 231 -12.10 -30.39 -8.84
N GLU A 232 -11.04 -30.91 -9.43
CA GLU A 232 -9.71 -30.94 -8.83
C GLU A 232 -8.74 -30.12 -9.67
N ILE A 233 -8.02 -29.22 -9.02
CA ILE A 233 -7.04 -28.34 -9.65
C ILE A 233 -5.65 -28.76 -9.16
N PRO A 234 -4.83 -29.36 -10.01
CA PRO A 234 -3.45 -29.72 -9.65
C PRO A 234 -2.66 -28.45 -9.30
N SER A 235 -1.94 -28.50 -8.19
CA SER A 235 -1.17 -27.34 -7.70
C SER A 235 0.01 -27.79 -6.84
N GLY A 236 1.15 -27.15 -7.00
CA GLY A 236 2.31 -27.36 -6.12
C GLY A 236 2.45 -26.30 -5.04
N LEU A 237 1.65 -25.23 -5.12
CA LEU A 237 1.62 -24.13 -4.18
C LEU A 237 0.23 -23.51 -4.18
N VAL A 238 -0.31 -23.22 -3.01
CA VAL A 238 -1.57 -22.48 -2.83
C VAL A 238 -1.27 -21.16 -2.15
N VAL A 239 -1.79 -20.05 -2.69
CA VAL A 239 -1.68 -18.72 -2.10
C VAL A 239 -3.07 -18.22 -1.73
N ALA A 240 -3.32 -17.99 -0.45
CA ALA A 240 -4.61 -17.49 0.03
C ALA A 240 -4.65 -15.96 0.04
N SER A 241 -5.63 -15.41 -0.66
CA SER A 241 -5.95 -13.98 -0.71
C SER A 241 -7.45 -13.74 -0.50
N VAL A 242 -8.00 -14.37 0.57
CA VAL A 242 -9.44 -14.38 0.90
C VAL A 242 -9.85 -13.28 1.86
N GLY A 243 -9.03 -12.24 1.96
CA GLY A 243 -9.23 -11.09 2.82
C GLY A 243 -8.48 -11.15 4.14
N VAL A 244 -8.78 -10.21 5.03
CA VAL A 244 -8.10 -10.03 6.31
C VAL A 244 -9.10 -10.03 7.47
N ALA A 245 -8.60 -10.27 8.69
CA ALA A 245 -9.32 -10.09 9.94
C ALA A 245 -8.56 -9.10 10.82
N ALA A 246 -9.26 -8.15 11.41
CA ALA A 246 -8.68 -7.22 12.38
C ALA A 246 -8.04 -7.97 13.54
N ARG A 247 -6.85 -7.57 13.97
CA ARG A 247 -6.18 -8.13 15.16
C ARG A 247 -6.73 -7.48 16.41
N THR A 248 -7.71 -8.09 17.01
CA THR A 248 -8.47 -7.57 18.16
C THR A 248 -8.26 -8.34 19.45
N GLU A 249 -7.42 -9.37 19.46
CA GLU A 249 -7.27 -10.35 20.54
C GLU A 249 -6.90 -9.69 21.87
N ILE A 250 -6.00 -8.71 21.85
CA ILE A 250 -5.60 -7.97 23.05
C ILE A 250 -6.76 -7.10 23.57
N ALA A 251 -7.57 -6.52 22.67
CA ALA A 251 -8.73 -5.71 23.05
C ALA A 251 -9.84 -6.59 23.66
N VAL A 252 -10.08 -7.76 23.09
CA VAL A 252 -11.06 -8.74 23.61
C VAL A 252 -10.67 -9.19 25.02
N ARG A 253 -9.40 -9.57 25.22
CA ARG A 253 -8.90 -9.97 26.55
C ARG A 253 -8.99 -8.84 27.58
N ALA A 254 -8.81 -7.59 27.14
CA ALA A 254 -8.95 -6.41 27.98
C ALA A 254 -10.39 -5.99 28.26
N GLY A 255 -11.40 -6.73 27.77
CA GLY A 255 -12.81 -6.41 27.94
C GLY A 255 -13.24 -5.12 27.20
N LEU A 256 -12.57 -4.77 26.11
CA LEU A 256 -12.97 -3.66 25.24
C LEU A 256 -14.05 -4.13 24.25
N PRO A 257 -14.99 -3.25 23.85
CA PRO A 257 -16.00 -3.62 22.88
C PRO A 257 -15.39 -3.84 21.50
N VAL A 258 -15.71 -4.99 20.90
CA VAL A 258 -15.23 -5.43 19.59
C VAL A 258 -16.40 -5.99 18.78
N ARG A 259 -16.41 -5.71 17.47
CA ARG A 259 -17.33 -6.33 16.50
C ARG A 259 -16.52 -6.91 15.34
N THR A 260 -16.29 -6.16 14.27
CA THR A 260 -15.34 -6.49 13.20
C THR A 260 -13.95 -6.01 13.57
N GLY A 261 -13.85 -4.87 14.24
CA GLY A 261 -12.66 -4.26 14.81
C GLY A 261 -12.91 -3.81 16.24
N VAL A 262 -11.95 -3.17 16.86
CA VAL A 262 -12.10 -2.51 18.16
C VAL A 262 -13.00 -1.29 17.99
N LEU A 263 -14.16 -1.28 18.64
CA LEU A 263 -15.11 -0.18 18.53
C LEU A 263 -14.51 1.10 19.11
N VAL A 264 -14.56 2.16 18.31
CA VAL A 264 -14.10 3.49 18.72
C VAL A 264 -15.15 4.55 18.37
N THR A 265 -15.14 5.65 19.11
CA THR A 265 -15.90 6.86 18.81
C THR A 265 -15.28 7.63 17.63
N ASP A 266 -15.93 8.72 17.19
CA ASP A 266 -15.34 9.63 16.18
C ASP A 266 -14.01 10.26 16.67
N ALA A 267 -13.78 10.33 18.00
CA ALA A 267 -12.51 10.73 18.58
C ALA A 267 -11.46 9.58 18.64
N LEU A 268 -11.74 8.42 18.00
CA LEU A 268 -10.86 7.24 17.95
C LEU A 268 -10.59 6.61 19.33
N ARG A 269 -11.45 6.90 20.33
CA ARG A 269 -11.37 6.38 21.70
C ARG A 269 -12.35 5.25 21.91
N SER A 270 -11.94 4.23 22.68
CA SER A 270 -12.87 3.19 23.10
C SER A 270 -14.00 3.79 23.96
N PRO A 271 -15.26 3.45 23.71
CA PRO A 271 -16.35 3.91 24.56
C PRO A 271 -16.30 3.34 25.99
N ALA A 272 -15.55 2.26 26.20
CA ALA A 272 -15.37 1.62 27.53
C ALA A 272 -14.21 2.18 28.34
N ASP A 273 -13.24 2.88 27.70
CA ASP A 273 -12.09 3.47 28.38
C ASP A 273 -11.47 4.58 27.50
N PRO A 274 -11.60 5.86 27.88
CA PRO A 274 -11.07 6.98 27.09
C PRO A 274 -9.53 7.02 27.03
N ARG A 275 -8.82 6.26 27.85
CA ARG A 275 -7.36 6.12 27.79
C ARG A 275 -6.91 5.20 26.68
N VAL A 276 -7.84 4.39 26.10
CA VAL A 276 -7.57 3.46 25.02
C VAL A 276 -8.05 4.04 23.70
N ALA A 277 -7.16 4.18 22.75
CA ALA A 277 -7.47 4.53 21.36
C ALA A 277 -7.20 3.34 20.43
N ALA A 278 -7.85 3.30 19.26
CA ALA A 278 -7.49 2.37 18.19
C ALA A 278 -7.51 3.08 16.83
N ILE A 279 -6.55 2.71 15.95
CA ILE A 279 -6.38 3.28 14.60
C ILE A 279 -5.97 2.23 13.58
N GLY A 280 -6.29 2.47 12.32
CA GLY A 280 -5.98 1.57 11.19
C GLY A 280 -6.91 0.36 11.11
N ASP A 281 -6.43 -0.71 10.47
CA ASP A 281 -7.26 -1.90 10.16
C ASP A 281 -7.85 -2.60 11.39
N CYS A 282 -7.30 -2.39 12.59
CA CYS A 282 -7.85 -2.97 13.82
C CYS A 282 -8.98 -2.13 14.44
N ALA A 283 -9.14 -0.86 14.03
CA ALA A 283 -10.14 0.03 14.56
C ALA A 283 -11.46 -0.05 13.78
N GLU A 284 -12.58 0.06 14.50
CA GLU A 284 -13.91 0.15 13.91
C GLU A 284 -14.61 1.44 14.39
N PRO A 285 -14.44 2.56 13.62
CA PRO A 285 -15.19 3.78 13.86
C PRO A 285 -16.68 3.60 13.46
N PRO A 286 -17.56 4.57 13.76
CA PRO A 286 -18.99 4.51 13.38
C PRO A 286 -19.21 4.30 11.87
N SER A 287 -18.28 4.76 11.03
CA SER A 287 -18.31 4.56 9.57
C SER A 287 -17.94 3.14 9.13
N GLY A 288 -17.52 2.26 10.06
CA GLY A 288 -17.09 0.88 9.79
C GLY A 288 -15.62 0.74 9.39
N CYS A 289 -15.20 -0.52 9.26
CA CYS A 289 -13.86 -0.88 8.80
C CYS A 289 -13.76 -0.80 7.28
N THR A 290 -12.80 -0.05 6.74
CA THR A 290 -12.63 0.10 5.29
C THR A 290 -11.57 -0.85 4.69
N GLY A 291 -10.59 -1.29 5.50
CA GLY A 291 -9.44 -2.06 5.03
C GLY A 291 -8.53 -1.29 4.05
N LEU A 292 -8.67 0.04 3.99
CA LEU A 292 -7.86 0.93 3.16
C LEU A 292 -6.88 1.73 4.01
N LEU A 293 -5.71 2.03 3.44
CA LEU A 293 -4.66 2.74 4.17
C LEU A 293 -4.98 4.22 4.42
N ALA A 294 -5.60 4.90 3.45
CA ALA A 294 -5.87 6.34 3.54
C ALA A 294 -6.75 6.73 4.74
N PRO A 295 -7.86 6.02 5.06
CA PRO A 295 -8.60 6.24 6.30
C PRO A 295 -7.74 6.03 7.56
N GLY A 296 -6.91 4.99 7.59
CA GLY A 296 -6.01 4.75 8.72
C GLY A 296 -5.00 5.88 8.93
N TRP A 297 -4.51 6.50 7.88
CA TRP A 297 -3.65 7.68 7.97
C TRP A 297 -4.40 8.92 8.45
N ALA A 298 -5.63 9.13 8.00
CA ALA A 298 -6.47 10.22 8.50
C ALA A 298 -6.73 10.07 10.01
N GLN A 299 -6.98 8.84 10.48
CA GLN A 299 -7.10 8.51 11.90
C GLN A 299 -5.80 8.81 12.66
N ALA A 300 -4.64 8.45 12.11
CA ALA A 300 -3.34 8.72 12.72
C ALA A 300 -3.10 10.23 12.85
N ASP A 301 -3.39 11.01 11.80
CA ASP A 301 -3.24 12.46 11.79
C ASP A 301 -4.21 13.15 12.79
N GLN A 302 -5.44 12.66 12.89
CA GLN A 302 -6.43 13.15 13.85
C GLN A 302 -5.98 12.88 15.28
N LEU A 303 -5.59 11.63 15.60
CA LEU A 303 -5.16 11.24 16.92
C LEU A 303 -3.86 11.94 17.32
N ALA A 304 -2.93 12.16 16.38
CA ALA A 304 -1.71 12.91 16.63
C ALA A 304 -1.98 14.36 17.10
N ARG A 305 -2.92 15.06 16.44
CA ARG A 305 -3.32 16.42 16.85
C ARG A 305 -3.89 16.43 18.26
N GLU A 306 -4.80 15.49 18.58
CA GLU A 306 -5.37 15.36 19.92
C GLU A 306 -4.29 15.10 20.97
N LEU A 307 -3.40 14.11 20.72
CA LEU A 307 -2.31 13.77 21.66
C LEU A 307 -1.30 14.90 21.83
N ALA A 308 -1.06 15.69 20.79
CA ALA A 308 -0.24 16.89 20.86
C ALA A 308 -0.96 18.07 21.55
N GLY A 309 -2.23 17.95 21.94
CA GLY A 309 -3.02 19.02 22.55
C GLY A 309 -3.28 20.20 21.60
N ARG A 310 -3.29 19.93 20.29
CA ARG A 310 -3.65 20.89 19.24
C ARG A 310 -5.10 20.66 18.84
N THR A 311 -6.02 21.05 19.69
CA THR A 311 -7.44 21.13 19.36
C THR A 311 -7.66 22.42 18.59
N GLU A 312 -7.65 22.36 17.27
CA GLU A 312 -8.23 23.43 16.47
C GLU A 312 -9.75 23.37 16.62
N THR A 313 -10.32 24.42 17.18
CA THR A 313 -11.78 24.71 17.22
C THR A 313 -12.31 25.14 15.84
N GLN A 314 -11.58 24.88 14.78
CA GLN A 314 -12.09 24.94 13.42
C GLN A 314 -11.85 23.57 12.80
N ALA A 315 -12.96 22.86 12.59
CA ALA A 315 -13.10 22.00 11.46
C ALA A 315 -12.69 22.81 10.20
N THR A 316 -11.40 22.97 9.93
CA THR A 316 -10.95 22.77 8.59
C THR A 316 -11.25 21.28 8.38
N ALA A 317 -12.54 21.03 8.21
CA ALA A 317 -13.07 20.02 7.33
C ALA A 317 -12.55 20.31 5.91
N SER A 318 -11.25 20.26 5.72
CA SER A 318 -10.72 19.37 4.77
C SER A 318 -11.07 17.97 5.34
N ALA A 319 -12.36 17.61 5.31
CA ALA A 319 -12.77 16.36 4.74
C ALA A 319 -12.12 16.38 3.36
N ARG A 320 -10.80 16.16 3.32
CA ARG A 320 -10.13 15.58 2.18
C ARG A 320 -10.93 14.32 2.02
N HIS A 321 -11.83 14.36 1.05
CA HIS A 321 -12.59 13.20 0.61
C HIS A 321 -11.51 12.18 0.50
N THR A 322 -11.51 11.21 1.44
CA THR A 322 -10.55 10.11 1.40
C THR A 322 -10.76 9.57 0.02
N SER A 323 -9.83 9.90 -0.88
CA SER A 323 -10.04 9.78 -2.31
C SER A 323 -10.44 8.34 -2.54
N ALA A 324 -11.71 8.10 -2.86
CA ALA A 324 -12.24 6.78 -3.12
C ALA A 324 -11.69 6.25 -4.46
N VAL A 325 -10.42 6.55 -4.74
CA VAL A 325 -9.70 6.08 -5.91
C VAL A 325 -8.93 4.82 -5.55
N VAL A 326 -9.29 3.71 -6.16
CA VAL A 326 -8.60 2.44 -6.05
C VAL A 326 -7.87 2.17 -7.35
N LYS A 327 -6.56 1.92 -7.27
CA LYS A 327 -5.72 1.57 -8.41
C LYS A 327 -5.10 0.19 -8.19
N LEU A 328 -5.35 -0.72 -9.12
CA LEU A 328 -4.73 -2.04 -9.14
C LEU A 328 -3.25 -1.91 -9.54
N LYS A 329 -2.39 -2.65 -8.87
CA LYS A 329 -0.95 -2.74 -9.15
C LYS A 329 -0.61 -4.11 -9.74
N ALA A 330 -1.28 -4.49 -10.82
CA ALA A 330 -1.05 -5.77 -11.50
C ALA A 330 -0.15 -5.60 -12.73
N VAL A 331 0.62 -6.63 -13.07
CA VAL A 331 1.38 -6.67 -14.32
C VAL A 331 0.41 -6.98 -15.46
N GLY A 332 0.42 -6.15 -16.50
CA GLY A 332 -0.41 -6.41 -17.69
C GLY A 332 -1.90 -6.08 -17.55
N LEU A 333 -2.39 -5.72 -16.37
CA LEU A 333 -3.78 -5.34 -16.16
C LEU A 333 -3.88 -4.01 -15.44
N ASP A 334 -4.42 -3.01 -16.11
CA ASP A 334 -4.66 -1.68 -15.56
C ASP A 334 -6.11 -1.51 -15.16
N VAL A 335 -6.34 -1.25 -13.88
CA VAL A 335 -7.68 -0.96 -13.34
C VAL A 335 -7.60 0.24 -12.42
N VAL A 336 -8.52 1.18 -12.63
CA VAL A 336 -8.74 2.33 -11.75
C VAL A 336 -10.24 2.46 -11.50
N THR A 337 -10.64 2.54 -10.23
CA THR A 337 -12.02 2.88 -9.86
C THR A 337 -12.06 4.13 -9.00
N ILE A 338 -13.07 4.94 -9.19
CA ILE A 338 -13.30 6.23 -8.53
C ILE A 338 -14.73 6.23 -7.99
N GLY A 339 -14.93 6.72 -6.76
CA GLY A 339 -16.24 6.86 -6.15
C GLY A 339 -16.62 5.72 -5.18
N GLY A 340 -15.81 4.66 -5.11
CA GLY A 340 -15.93 3.59 -4.08
C GLY A 340 -17.04 2.57 -4.27
N ASP A 341 -18.07 2.85 -5.03
CA ASP A 341 -19.18 1.95 -5.33
C ASP A 341 -19.12 1.53 -6.81
N PRO A 342 -19.19 0.22 -7.15
CA PRO A 342 -19.29 -0.22 -8.53
C PRO A 342 -20.56 0.30 -9.22
N ASP A 343 -21.61 0.64 -8.48
CA ASP A 343 -22.83 1.21 -9.03
C ASP A 343 -22.79 2.75 -8.96
N PRO A 344 -23.16 3.44 -10.06
CA PRO A 344 -23.14 4.90 -10.08
C PRO A 344 -24.28 5.47 -9.23
N PRO A 345 -24.10 6.69 -8.66
CA PRO A 345 -25.20 7.38 -7.97
C PRO A 345 -26.42 7.50 -8.88
N ALA A 346 -27.61 7.23 -8.37
CA ALA A 346 -28.87 7.18 -9.14
C ALA A 346 -29.21 8.45 -9.91
N GLN A 347 -28.70 9.61 -9.49
CA GLN A 347 -28.92 10.94 -10.14
C GLN A 347 -27.79 11.35 -11.09
N ALA A 348 -26.74 10.53 -11.25
CA ALA A 348 -25.63 10.84 -12.12
C ALA A 348 -25.92 10.41 -13.57
N ARG A 349 -25.54 11.28 -14.53
CA ARG A 349 -25.49 10.89 -15.93
C ARG A 349 -24.27 9.99 -16.14
N THR A 350 -24.51 8.76 -16.58
CA THR A 350 -23.47 7.75 -16.78
C THR A 350 -23.32 7.44 -18.26
N VAL A 351 -22.07 7.42 -18.74
CA VAL A 351 -21.70 6.98 -20.08
C VAL A 351 -20.67 5.88 -19.99
N THR A 352 -20.72 4.93 -20.94
CA THR A 352 -19.88 3.74 -20.93
C THR A 352 -19.34 3.47 -22.33
N LEU A 353 -18.07 3.13 -22.43
CA LEU A 353 -17.41 2.54 -23.58
C LEU A 353 -16.95 1.14 -23.16
N SER A 354 -17.36 0.11 -23.91
CA SER A 354 -16.93 -1.27 -23.69
C SER A 354 -16.41 -1.84 -25.01
N ASP A 355 -15.17 -2.26 -25.00
CA ASP A 355 -14.47 -2.94 -26.09
C ASP A 355 -13.73 -4.15 -25.53
N PRO A 356 -14.42 -5.32 -25.39
CA PRO A 356 -13.83 -6.52 -24.84
C PRO A 356 -12.67 -7.07 -25.66
N GLU A 357 -12.71 -6.95 -26.99
CA GLU A 357 -11.65 -7.41 -27.89
C GLU A 357 -10.38 -6.57 -27.77
N GLY A 358 -10.55 -5.25 -27.57
CA GLY A 358 -9.46 -4.32 -27.30
C GLY A 358 -9.06 -4.25 -25.82
N HIS A 359 -9.59 -5.14 -24.97
CA HIS A 359 -9.34 -5.16 -23.50
C HIS A 359 -9.59 -3.81 -22.81
N ARG A 360 -10.63 -3.09 -23.27
CA ARG A 360 -10.89 -1.74 -22.81
C ARG A 360 -12.32 -1.57 -22.29
N TYR A 361 -12.42 -1.02 -21.09
CA TYR A 361 -13.69 -0.59 -20.51
C TYR A 361 -13.49 0.76 -19.82
N VAL A 362 -14.37 1.70 -20.11
CA VAL A 362 -14.42 2.99 -19.42
C VAL A 362 -15.88 3.32 -19.11
N ARG A 363 -16.18 3.56 -17.84
CA ARG A 363 -17.45 4.11 -17.40
C ARG A 363 -17.18 5.36 -16.59
N VAL A 364 -17.89 6.44 -16.87
CA VAL A 364 -17.83 7.68 -16.11
C VAL A 364 -19.24 8.15 -15.74
N SER A 365 -19.41 8.59 -14.50
CA SER A 365 -20.63 9.14 -13.96
C SER A 365 -20.39 10.60 -13.56
N VAL A 366 -21.23 11.49 -14.05
CA VAL A 366 -21.12 12.93 -13.87
C VAL A 366 -22.39 13.49 -13.22
N SER A 367 -22.22 14.34 -12.23
CA SER A 367 -23.32 15.08 -11.58
C SER A 367 -22.88 16.54 -11.42
N GLY A 368 -23.70 17.50 -11.83
CA GLY A 368 -23.38 18.92 -11.76
C GLY A 368 -22.04 19.29 -12.44
N GLN A 369 -21.78 18.78 -13.63
CA GLN A 369 -20.52 18.96 -14.37
C GLN A 369 -19.26 18.47 -13.62
N ARG A 370 -19.38 17.53 -12.68
CA ARG A 370 -18.25 16.95 -11.93
C ARG A 370 -18.26 15.45 -12.03
N VAL A 371 -17.08 14.85 -12.17
CA VAL A 371 -16.93 13.40 -12.07
C VAL A 371 -17.24 12.99 -10.64
N VAL A 372 -18.20 12.09 -10.46
CA VAL A 372 -18.58 11.53 -9.14
C VAL A 372 -18.19 10.05 -9.00
N ALA A 373 -18.14 9.31 -10.10
CA ALA A 373 -17.64 7.94 -10.13
C ALA A 373 -17.02 7.63 -11.50
N ALA A 374 -16.07 6.71 -11.53
CA ALA A 374 -15.55 6.15 -12.77
C ALA A 374 -14.99 4.74 -12.55
N CYS A 375 -15.00 3.94 -13.61
CA CYS A 375 -14.35 2.64 -13.67
C CYS A 375 -13.63 2.50 -15.00
N CYS A 376 -12.31 2.27 -14.96
CA CYS A 376 -11.47 2.12 -16.14
C CYS A 376 -10.70 0.78 -16.07
N VAL A 377 -10.77 0.00 -17.13
CA VAL A 377 -9.94 -1.18 -17.38
C VAL A 377 -9.24 -0.98 -18.70
N GLY A 378 -7.90 -1.18 -18.77
CA GLY A 378 -7.11 -1.04 -20.00
C GLY A 378 -7.04 0.37 -20.60
N ALA A 379 -7.38 1.42 -19.85
CA ALA A 379 -7.49 2.79 -20.31
C ALA A 379 -6.69 3.77 -19.41
N LYS A 380 -5.38 3.57 -19.30
CA LYS A 380 -4.47 4.31 -18.39
C LYS A 380 -4.62 5.83 -18.47
N ARG A 381 -4.63 6.38 -19.71
CA ARG A 381 -4.65 7.81 -19.94
C ARG A 381 -5.98 8.42 -19.49
N VAL A 382 -7.10 7.84 -19.96
CA VAL A 382 -8.44 8.26 -19.54
C VAL A 382 -8.61 8.16 -18.02
N ALA A 383 -8.12 7.08 -17.40
CA ALA A 383 -8.15 6.90 -15.95
C ALA A 383 -7.37 8.00 -15.20
N ALA A 384 -6.23 8.44 -15.75
CA ALA A 384 -5.44 9.53 -15.18
C ALA A 384 -6.20 10.87 -15.25
N ASP A 385 -6.79 11.18 -16.39
CA ASP A 385 -7.55 12.42 -16.61
C ASP A 385 -8.81 12.46 -15.74
N LEU A 386 -9.58 11.37 -15.68
CA LEU A 386 -10.76 11.26 -14.82
C LEU A 386 -10.40 11.35 -13.34
N THR A 387 -9.27 10.75 -12.92
CA THR A 387 -8.79 10.87 -11.55
C THR A 387 -8.44 12.31 -11.23
N ALA A 388 -7.73 13.01 -12.13
CA ALA A 388 -7.38 14.42 -11.95
C ALA A 388 -8.62 15.31 -11.88
N ALA A 389 -9.62 15.09 -12.74
CA ALA A 389 -10.87 15.83 -12.73
C ALA A 389 -11.64 15.60 -11.43
N TYR A 390 -11.72 14.34 -10.94
CA TYR A 390 -12.39 13.99 -9.70
C TYR A 390 -11.71 14.64 -8.48
N GLU A 391 -10.39 14.52 -8.36
CA GLU A 391 -9.66 15.04 -7.20
C GLU A 391 -9.63 16.55 -7.12
N ARG A 392 -9.53 17.22 -8.29
CA ARG A 392 -9.52 18.68 -8.38
C ARG A 392 -10.92 19.28 -8.38
N GLN A 393 -11.96 18.43 -8.50
CA GLN A 393 -13.33 18.88 -8.65
C GLN A 393 -13.50 19.88 -9.80
N THR A 394 -12.74 19.67 -10.89
CA THR A 394 -12.81 20.54 -12.08
C THR A 394 -14.07 20.24 -12.87
N PRO A 395 -14.73 21.28 -13.46
CA PRO A 395 -15.83 21.05 -14.38
C PRO A 395 -15.37 20.22 -15.58
N VAL A 396 -16.24 19.31 -16.01
CA VAL A 396 -16.04 18.49 -17.22
C VAL A 396 -16.96 18.98 -18.34
N PRO A 397 -16.71 18.58 -19.61
CA PRO A 397 -17.57 18.93 -20.74
C PRO A 397 -19.05 18.56 -20.48
N ASP A 398 -19.96 19.33 -21.08
CA ASP A 398 -21.41 19.08 -20.99
C ASP A 398 -21.81 17.73 -21.58
N ASP A 399 -21.07 17.25 -22.57
CA ASP A 399 -21.18 15.87 -23.05
C ASP A 399 -20.10 14.99 -22.44
N PRO A 400 -20.45 14.16 -21.44
CA PRO A 400 -19.49 13.28 -20.78
C PRO A 400 -18.98 12.15 -21.70
N ALA A 401 -19.56 11.91 -22.87
CA ALA A 401 -19.03 10.95 -23.84
C ALA A 401 -17.62 11.35 -24.32
N LEU A 402 -17.32 12.64 -24.33
CA LEU A 402 -15.98 13.14 -24.67
C LEU A 402 -14.89 12.68 -23.68
N LEU A 403 -15.27 12.34 -22.45
CA LEU A 403 -14.34 11.86 -21.45
C LEU A 403 -13.92 10.39 -21.66
N LEU A 404 -14.57 9.66 -22.57
CA LEU A 404 -14.26 8.25 -22.86
C LEU A 404 -13.15 8.07 -23.90
N LEU A 405 -12.81 9.15 -24.62
CA LEU A 405 -11.93 9.09 -25.78
C LEU A 405 -10.48 9.44 -25.39
N ASP A 406 -9.54 8.60 -25.82
CA ASP A 406 -8.12 8.92 -25.74
C ASP A 406 -7.76 10.00 -26.76
N GLY A 407 -7.05 11.02 -26.32
CA GLY A 407 -6.40 11.95 -27.23
C GLY A 407 -7.25 13.14 -27.69
N LEU A 408 -8.45 13.36 -27.15
CA LEU A 408 -9.05 14.69 -27.24
C LEU A 408 -8.19 15.64 -26.39
N PRO A 409 -7.72 16.78 -26.99
CA PRO A 409 -7.01 17.73 -26.18
C PRO A 409 -7.98 18.23 -25.10
N SER A 410 -7.76 17.82 -23.87
CA SER A 410 -8.40 18.48 -22.73
C SER A 410 -7.96 19.93 -22.82
N ALA A 411 -8.89 20.80 -23.20
CA ALA A 411 -8.61 22.21 -23.44
C ALA A 411 -8.08 22.97 -22.21
N THR A 412 -7.81 22.21 -21.10
CA THR A 412 -7.51 22.79 -19.80
C THR A 412 -6.38 22.11 -19.02
N VAL A 413 -5.76 21.02 -19.51
CA VAL A 413 -4.63 20.41 -18.78
C VAL A 413 -3.47 20.17 -19.74
N PRO A 414 -2.36 20.94 -19.65
CA PRO A 414 -1.10 20.58 -20.30
C PRO A 414 -0.71 19.17 -19.86
N ALA A 415 -0.10 18.40 -20.76
CA ALA A 415 0.48 17.10 -20.44
C ALA A 415 1.37 17.27 -19.19
N THR A 416 0.97 16.66 -18.08
CA THR A 416 1.61 16.86 -16.77
C THR A 416 2.94 16.12 -16.64
N ASP A 417 3.44 15.52 -17.72
CA ASP A 417 4.69 14.76 -17.75
C ASP A 417 5.93 15.67 -17.90
N ASP A 418 5.73 16.94 -18.31
CA ASP A 418 6.83 17.91 -18.32
C ASP A 418 6.90 18.67 -16.99
N PRO A 419 7.97 18.47 -16.20
CA PRO A 419 8.16 19.18 -14.95
C PRO A 419 8.10 20.70 -15.06
N THR A 420 8.47 21.27 -16.22
CA THR A 420 8.50 22.72 -16.44
C THR A 420 7.10 23.32 -16.50
N THR A 421 6.16 22.61 -17.12
CA THR A 421 4.77 23.06 -17.31
C THR A 421 3.84 22.74 -16.15
N MET A 422 4.26 21.82 -15.24
CA MET A 422 3.47 21.43 -14.08
C MET A 422 3.32 22.59 -13.08
N PRO A 423 2.08 23.02 -12.72
CA PRO A 423 1.87 24.07 -11.73
C PRO A 423 2.45 23.69 -10.35
N SER A 424 3.01 24.65 -9.62
CA SER A 424 3.61 24.42 -8.29
C SER A 424 2.65 23.76 -7.29
N ARG A 425 1.34 24.05 -7.39
CA ARG A 425 0.27 23.46 -6.55
C ARG A 425 -0.23 22.11 -7.02
N ALA A 426 0.28 21.59 -8.16
CA ALA A 426 -0.14 20.28 -8.67
C ALA A 426 0.24 19.19 -7.67
N THR A 427 -0.72 18.31 -7.35
CA THR A 427 -0.48 17.18 -6.45
C THR A 427 0.35 16.11 -7.18
N VAL A 428 1.55 15.84 -6.66
CA VAL A 428 2.47 14.81 -7.15
C VAL A 428 2.20 13.49 -6.42
N CYS A 429 2.15 13.51 -5.09
CA CYS A 429 1.84 12.33 -4.30
C CYS A 429 0.44 12.44 -3.69
N ARG A 430 -0.52 11.68 -4.24
CA ARG A 430 -1.92 11.72 -3.80
C ARG A 430 -2.12 11.15 -2.41
N CYS A 431 -1.47 10.01 -2.11
CA CYS A 431 -1.61 9.33 -0.81
C CYS A 431 -1.22 10.23 0.37
N ASN A 432 -0.26 11.13 0.17
CA ASN A 432 0.26 12.03 1.20
C ASN A 432 -0.04 13.50 0.93
N GLY A 433 -0.77 13.83 -0.14
CA GLY A 433 -1.14 15.20 -0.50
C GLY A 433 0.07 16.10 -0.84
N VAL A 434 1.19 15.51 -1.29
CA VAL A 434 2.42 16.24 -1.60
C VAL A 434 2.30 16.91 -2.97
N THR A 435 2.56 18.21 -3.04
CA THR A 435 2.55 18.99 -4.27
C THR A 435 3.93 19.04 -4.94
N LYS A 436 3.99 19.52 -6.20
CA LYS A 436 5.26 19.85 -6.85
C LYS A 436 6.07 20.82 -6.00
N LYS A 437 5.42 21.84 -5.42
CA LYS A 437 6.09 22.81 -4.55
C LYS A 437 6.79 22.15 -3.38
N ASP A 438 6.12 21.19 -2.70
CA ASP A 438 6.71 20.50 -1.56
C ASP A 438 7.95 19.69 -1.95
N VAL A 439 7.95 19.07 -3.15
CA VAL A 439 9.12 18.34 -3.68
C VAL A 439 10.25 19.31 -4.01
N VAL A 440 9.94 20.46 -4.64
CA VAL A 440 10.92 21.51 -4.95
C VAL A 440 11.50 22.10 -3.66
N ASP A 441 10.67 22.43 -2.68
CA ASP A 441 11.12 22.97 -1.38
C ASP A 441 12.03 21.96 -0.65
N ALA A 442 11.69 20.65 -0.70
CA ALA A 442 12.52 19.59 -0.13
C ALA A 442 13.89 19.52 -0.82
N HIS A 443 13.94 19.63 -2.16
CA HIS A 443 15.19 19.65 -2.92
C HIS A 443 16.03 20.89 -2.60
N LEU A 444 15.42 22.09 -2.53
CA LEU A 444 16.10 23.32 -2.12
C LEU A 444 16.63 23.22 -0.69
N ALA A 445 15.94 22.48 0.19
CA ALA A 445 16.39 22.17 1.54
C ALA A 445 17.41 21.02 1.61
N GLY A 446 17.98 20.59 0.47
CA GLY A 446 19.10 19.65 0.36
C GLY A 446 18.72 18.18 0.08
N ALA A 447 17.45 17.84 -0.14
CA ALA A 447 17.09 16.48 -0.57
C ALA A 447 17.55 16.24 -2.03
N ARG A 448 18.31 15.16 -2.29
CA ARG A 448 18.89 14.84 -3.60
C ARG A 448 18.37 13.55 -4.19
N ASP A 449 17.75 12.70 -3.40
CA ASP A 449 17.22 11.42 -3.83
C ASP A 449 15.79 11.18 -3.30
N LEU A 450 15.17 10.09 -3.78
CA LEU A 450 13.81 9.69 -3.38
C LEU A 450 13.66 9.49 -1.88
N THR A 451 14.68 8.96 -1.21
CA THR A 451 14.64 8.64 0.22
C THR A 451 14.62 9.93 1.04
N GLU A 452 15.43 10.90 0.66
CA GLU A 452 15.51 12.20 1.31
C GLU A 452 14.25 13.04 1.06
N VAL A 453 13.70 13.01 -0.17
CA VAL A 453 12.39 13.63 -0.47
C VAL A 453 11.28 12.95 0.33
N ALA A 454 11.28 11.61 0.40
CA ALA A 454 10.29 10.88 1.19
C ALA A 454 10.37 11.24 2.68
N ALA A 455 11.56 11.40 3.24
CA ALA A 455 11.77 11.79 4.63
C ALA A 455 11.21 13.20 4.93
N LYS A 456 11.35 14.16 3.99
CA LYS A 456 10.88 15.53 4.17
C LYS A 456 9.39 15.73 3.84
N THR A 457 8.87 15.01 2.84
CA THR A 457 7.53 15.24 2.28
C THR A 457 6.57 14.09 2.45
N ARG A 458 7.06 12.88 2.77
CA ARG A 458 6.31 11.59 2.71
C ARG A 458 5.92 11.17 1.28
N ALA A 459 6.40 11.85 0.23
CA ALA A 459 6.19 11.37 -1.14
C ALA A 459 6.71 9.92 -1.28
N THR A 460 6.09 9.12 -2.14
CA THR A 460 6.44 7.72 -2.45
C THR A 460 6.23 6.69 -1.31
N THR A 461 5.90 7.11 -0.09
CA THR A 461 5.70 6.19 1.06
C THR A 461 4.36 5.46 1.08
N GLY A 462 3.45 5.76 0.14
CA GLY A 462 2.13 5.13 0.01
C GLY A 462 2.07 4.13 -1.16
N CYS A 463 1.17 4.36 -2.11
CA CYS A 463 0.94 3.45 -3.24
C CYS A 463 2.12 3.34 -4.24
N GLY A 464 3.14 4.19 -4.14
CA GLY A 464 4.30 4.21 -5.03
C GLY A 464 4.06 4.86 -6.41
N GLY A 465 2.83 5.18 -6.77
CA GLY A 465 2.50 5.68 -8.11
C GLY A 465 3.07 7.06 -8.48
N CYS A 466 3.65 7.78 -7.53
CA CYS A 466 4.31 9.07 -7.78
C CYS A 466 5.85 8.95 -7.97
N THR A 467 6.40 7.75 -7.91
CA THR A 467 7.86 7.55 -7.93
C THR A 467 8.50 8.11 -9.20
N GLU A 468 7.95 7.79 -10.38
CA GLU A 468 8.46 8.28 -11.66
C GLU A 468 8.39 9.80 -11.77
N VAL A 469 7.27 10.40 -11.33
CA VAL A 469 7.08 11.86 -11.36
C VAL A 469 8.08 12.54 -10.42
N VAL A 470 8.30 12.01 -9.23
CA VAL A 470 9.30 12.56 -8.28
C VAL A 470 10.71 12.42 -8.82
N CYS A 471 11.07 11.28 -9.44
CA CYS A 471 12.35 11.11 -10.14
C CYS A 471 12.53 12.14 -11.27
N GLY A 472 11.50 12.34 -12.10
CA GLY A 472 11.53 13.33 -13.18
C GLY A 472 11.72 14.76 -12.65
N LEU A 473 11.05 15.12 -11.53
CA LEU A 473 11.24 16.41 -10.88
C LEU A 473 12.65 16.60 -10.33
N LEU A 474 13.23 15.56 -9.71
CA LEU A 474 14.61 15.62 -9.21
C LEU A 474 15.61 15.79 -10.35
N ALA A 475 15.50 14.99 -11.42
CA ALA A 475 16.35 15.12 -12.60
C ALA A 475 16.27 16.51 -13.23
N TRP A 476 15.05 17.06 -13.39
CA TRP A 476 14.84 18.40 -13.88
C TRP A 476 15.50 19.47 -13.00
N MET A 477 15.39 19.36 -11.68
CA MET A 477 16.00 20.35 -10.77
C MET A 477 17.52 20.28 -10.76
N ASP A 478 18.11 19.09 -10.94
CA ASP A 478 19.55 18.93 -11.07
C ASP A 478 20.08 19.54 -12.39
N ASP A 479 19.32 19.45 -13.48
CA ASP A 479 19.65 20.07 -14.78
C ASP A 479 19.53 21.60 -14.74
N VAL A 480 18.53 22.15 -14.03
CA VAL A 480 18.27 23.61 -13.95
C VAL A 480 19.15 24.29 -12.92
N SER A 481 19.67 23.58 -11.95
CA SER A 481 20.63 24.06 -10.94
C SER A 481 22.01 23.53 -11.23
N PRO A 482 22.83 24.17 -12.09
CA PRO A 482 24.23 23.76 -12.23
C PRO A 482 24.90 23.96 -10.88
N ALA A 483 25.29 22.86 -10.27
CA ALA A 483 26.01 22.83 -9.00
C ALA A 483 27.20 23.80 -9.09
N LYS A 484 27.31 24.74 -8.15
CA LYS A 484 28.57 25.42 -7.87
C LYS A 484 29.62 24.35 -7.69
N ASP A 485 30.65 24.38 -8.52
CA ASP A 485 31.84 23.53 -8.49
C ASP A 485 32.31 23.34 -7.04
N VAL A 486 32.00 22.20 -6.44
CA VAL A 486 32.80 21.65 -5.35
C VAL A 486 33.62 20.53 -5.98
N ALA A 487 34.92 20.82 -6.11
CA ALA A 487 35.95 20.00 -6.73
C ALA A 487 35.82 18.52 -6.28
N ARG A 488 35.45 17.64 -7.20
CA ARG A 488 35.71 16.20 -7.07
C ARG A 488 37.24 15.99 -7.24
N PRO A 489 37.89 15.22 -6.37
CA PRO A 489 39.27 14.84 -6.61
C PRO A 489 39.36 14.05 -7.91
N LYS A 490 40.15 14.52 -8.85
CA LYS A 490 40.45 13.86 -10.11
C LYS A 490 41.10 12.49 -9.81
N HIS A 491 40.35 11.42 -10.00
CA HIS A 491 40.99 10.12 -10.21
C HIS A 491 41.75 10.17 -11.54
N SER A 492 43.07 10.09 -11.45
CA SER A 492 43.98 10.00 -12.56
C SER A 492 43.59 8.83 -13.46
N ARG A 493 43.27 9.15 -14.72
CA ARG A 493 43.18 8.18 -15.78
C ARG A 493 44.60 7.64 -16.00
N ASN A 494 44.81 6.37 -15.72
CA ASN A 494 45.97 5.64 -16.22
C ASN A 494 45.82 5.47 -17.73
N ASP A 495 46.79 6.00 -18.43
CA ASP A 495 47.02 5.94 -19.87
C ASP A 495 47.36 4.48 -20.28
N PRO A 496 46.72 3.89 -21.29
CA PRO A 496 47.09 2.58 -21.80
C PRO A 496 48.10 2.78 -22.96
N GLY A 497 49.34 2.81 -22.62
CA GLY A 497 50.43 2.86 -23.59
C GLY A 497 51.48 1.77 -23.38
N ASN A 498 51.56 0.87 -24.32
CA ASN A 498 52.65 -0.04 -24.64
C ASN A 498 52.47 -1.53 -24.28
N ILE A 499 51.94 -2.26 -25.24
CA ILE A 499 52.09 -3.71 -25.37
C ILE A 499 53.37 -3.97 -26.16
N ALA A 500 54.38 -4.49 -25.48
CA ALA A 500 55.51 -5.12 -26.14
C ALA A 500 55.35 -6.64 -26.10
N LEU A 501 55.18 -7.23 -27.27
CA LEU A 501 55.28 -8.67 -27.51
C LEU A 501 56.67 -9.18 -27.15
N VAL A 502 56.77 -10.20 -26.32
CA VAL A 502 57.91 -11.13 -26.34
C VAL A 502 57.31 -12.55 -26.29
N ALA A 503 57.61 -13.27 -27.38
CA ALA A 503 57.30 -14.67 -27.56
C ALA A 503 58.42 -15.57 -27.02
N SER A 504 58.09 -16.85 -26.91
CA SER A 504 58.94 -18.06 -26.69
C SER A 504 59.19 -18.42 -25.22
N SER A 505 59.16 -19.66 -24.80
CA SER A 505 59.18 -20.99 -25.44
C SER A 505 58.95 -22.05 -24.37
N THR A 506 58.19 -23.06 -24.75
CA THR A 506 58.24 -24.48 -24.31
C THR A 506 59.13 -24.91 -23.18
N THR A 507 58.61 -25.66 -22.22
CA THR A 507 59.04 -27.06 -21.98
C THR A 507 58.15 -27.78 -20.98
N ASP A 508 57.77 -28.99 -21.37
CA ASP A 508 57.15 -30.06 -20.60
C ASP A 508 57.94 -30.38 -19.31
N LYS A 509 57.20 -30.83 -18.30
CA LYS A 509 57.51 -32.08 -17.60
C LYS A 509 56.36 -32.54 -16.71
N GLU A 510 56.03 -33.78 -16.94
CA GLU A 510 55.18 -34.69 -16.20
C GLU A 510 55.60 -34.94 -14.75
N ILE A 511 54.68 -35.64 -14.06
CA ILE A 511 54.83 -36.60 -12.91
C ILE A 511 54.68 -35.99 -11.51
N SER A 512 53.63 -36.22 -10.84
CA SER A 512 53.15 -37.33 -9.98
C SER A 512 51.80 -36.97 -9.36
#